data_9f678649dfd3719007eccc963abc14d6
#
_entry.id   9f678649dfd3719007eccc963abc14d6
#
_cell.length_a   1.000
_cell.length_b   1.000
_cell.length_c   1.000
_cell.angle_alpha   90.00
_cell.angle_beta   90.00
_cell.angle_gamma   90.00
#
_symmetry.space_group_name_H-M   'P 1'
#
loop_
_entity.id
_entity.type
_entity.pdbx_description
1 polymer ?
#
loop_
_entity_poly.entity_id
_entity_poly.type
_entity_poly.pdbx_seq_one_letter_code
_entity_poly.pdbx_strand_id
1 'polypeptide(L)' 'RVYQRHRLLTEFFVRLGVDPEVAARDACRGEHDLSEQTFAKLVEHAQKKFEKDG' A
#
# COMPACT_ATOMS: atom_id res chain seq x y z
N ARG A 1 1.36 -0.53 12.60
CA ARG A 1 2.58 -1.27 12.70
C ARG A 1 3.23 -1.46 11.36
N VAL A 2 4.52 -1.65 11.38
CA VAL A 2 5.27 -1.77 10.13
C VAL A 2 4.73 -2.91 9.28
N TYR A 3 4.46 -4.02 9.93
CA TYR A 3 3.98 -5.20 9.23
C TYR A 3 2.68 -4.91 8.50
N GLN A 4 1.76 -4.26 9.17
CA GLN A 4 0.46 -3.96 8.57
C GLN A 4 0.58 -2.97 7.44
N ARG A 5 1.45 -1.98 7.58
CA ARG A 5 1.65 -0.99 6.54
C ARG A 5 2.16 -1.64 5.27
N HIS A 6 3.13 -2.51 5.44
CA HIS A 6 3.71 -3.20 4.29
C HIS A 6 2.62 -4.00 3.55
N ARG A 7 1.81 -4.69 4.31
CA ARG A 7 0.77 -5.51 3.72
C ARG A 7 -0.27 -4.66 2.99
N LEU A 8 -0.66 -3.56 3.61
CA LEU A 8 -1.65 -2.68 2.99
C LEU A 8 -1.16 -2.14 1.67
N LEU A 9 0.09 -1.70 1.64
CA LEU A 9 0.67 -1.18 0.42
C LEU A 9 0.75 -2.25 -0.65
N THR A 10 1.14 -3.44 -0.27
CA THR A 10 1.23 -4.54 -1.20
C THR A 10 -0.12 -4.83 -1.83
N GLU A 11 -1.15 -4.91 -1.01
CA GLU A 11 -2.49 -5.18 -1.51
C GLU A 11 -2.97 -4.06 -2.43
N PHE A 12 -2.64 -2.84 -2.07
CA PHE A 12 -3.04 -1.70 -2.89
C PHE A 12 -2.43 -1.79 -4.28
N PHE A 13 -1.15 -2.11 -4.33
CA PHE A 13 -0.47 -2.22 -5.62
C PHE A 13 -1.01 -3.38 -6.44
N VAL A 14 -1.30 -4.50 -5.78
CA VAL A 14 -1.85 -5.65 -6.48
C VAL A 14 -3.20 -5.31 -7.10
N ARG A 15 -4.01 -4.57 -6.39
CA ARG A 15 -5.31 -4.18 -6.90
C ARG A 15 -5.19 -3.21 -8.07
N LEU A 16 -4.10 -2.48 -8.12
CA LEU A 16 -3.84 -1.61 -9.26
C LEU A 16 -3.48 -2.40 -10.51
N GLY A 17 -3.13 -3.65 -10.34
CA GLY A 17 -2.73 -4.48 -11.45
C GLY A 17 -1.25 -4.82 -11.46
N VAL A 18 -0.56 -4.50 -10.37
CA VAL A 18 0.87 -4.79 -10.27
C VAL A 18 1.05 -6.24 -9.85
N ASP A 19 2.05 -6.89 -10.45
CA ASP A 19 2.38 -8.26 -10.11
C ASP A 19 2.65 -8.39 -8.61
N PRO A 20 2.14 -9.45 -7.94
CA PRO A 20 2.29 -9.58 -6.50
C PRO A 20 3.74 -9.52 -6.02
N GLU A 21 4.66 -10.12 -6.75
CA GLU A 21 6.06 -10.08 -6.38
C GLU A 21 6.62 -8.67 -6.46
N VAL A 22 6.27 -7.99 -7.54
CA VAL A 22 6.73 -6.61 -7.73
C VAL A 22 6.06 -5.70 -6.71
N ALA A 23 4.78 -5.94 -6.45
CA ALA A 23 4.05 -5.14 -5.48
C ALA A 23 4.68 -5.24 -4.10
N ALA A 24 5.06 -6.44 -3.69
CA ALA A 24 5.67 -6.64 -2.39
C ALA A 24 7.01 -5.91 -2.30
N ARG A 25 7.78 -5.98 -3.36
CA ARG A 25 9.08 -5.32 -3.38
C ARG A 25 8.93 -3.81 -3.32
N ASP A 26 8.00 -3.28 -4.11
CA ASP A 26 7.79 -1.84 -4.13
C ASP A 26 7.22 -1.34 -2.82
N ALA A 27 6.36 -2.15 -2.20
CA ALA A 27 5.79 -1.78 -0.91
C ALA A 27 6.89 -1.68 0.14
N CYS A 28 7.84 -2.59 0.09
CA CYS A 28 8.94 -2.58 1.05
C CYS A 28 9.79 -1.32 0.86
N ARG A 29 10.03 -0.94 -0.37
CA ARG A 29 10.81 0.25 -0.65
C ARG A 29 10.05 1.51 -0.27
N GLY A 30 8.77 1.55 -0.61
CA GLY A 30 7.96 2.71 -0.30
C GLY A 30 7.87 2.96 1.20
N GLU A 31 7.89 1.88 1.96
CA GLU A 31 7.83 1.99 3.40
C GLU A 31 9.00 2.80 3.94
N HIS A 32 10.15 2.67 3.32
CA HIS A 32 11.35 3.37 3.79
C HIS A 32 11.51 4.75 3.16
N ASP A 33 11.05 4.91 1.95
CA ASP A 33 11.32 6.13 1.19
C ASP A 33 10.23 7.18 1.34
N LEU A 34 9.02 6.76 1.61
CA LEU A 34 7.91 7.70 1.72
C LEU A 34 7.87 8.32 3.10
N SER A 35 7.49 9.60 3.15
CA SER A 35 7.30 10.25 4.42
C SER A 35 6.05 9.69 5.09
N GLU A 36 5.97 9.92 6.40
CA GLU A 36 4.81 9.43 7.15
C GLU A 36 3.52 10.04 6.64
N GLN A 37 3.58 11.31 6.30
CA GLN A 37 2.39 12.00 5.82
C GLN A 37 1.90 11.39 4.51
N THR A 38 2.81 11.18 3.58
CA THR A 38 2.44 10.60 2.29
C THR A 38 1.91 9.19 2.46
N PHE A 39 2.57 8.42 3.31
CA PHE A 39 2.14 7.05 3.56
C PHE A 39 0.74 7.02 4.14
N ALA A 40 0.48 7.89 5.11
CA ALA A 40 -0.83 7.93 5.76
C ALA A 40 -1.92 8.25 4.75
N LYS A 41 -1.65 9.20 3.86
CA LYS A 41 -2.63 9.56 2.85
C LYS A 41 -2.86 8.44 1.86
N LEU A 42 -1.82 7.75 1.50
CA LEU A 42 -1.93 6.61 0.60
C LEU A 42 -2.80 5.52 1.19
N VAL A 43 -2.54 5.18 2.44
CA VAL A 43 -3.28 4.13 3.11
C VAL A 43 -4.74 4.53 3.27
N GLU A 44 -4.97 5.77 3.64
CA GLU A 44 -6.33 6.25 3.81
C GLU A 44 -7.11 6.15 2.50
N HIS A 45 -6.49 6.54 1.43
CA HIS A 45 -7.13 6.50 0.12
C HIS A 45 -7.40 5.06 -0.31
N ALA A 46 -6.44 4.19 -0.07
CA ALA A 46 -6.60 2.79 -0.44
C ALA A 46 -7.73 2.13 0.33
N GLN A 47 -7.81 2.43 1.60
CA GLN A 47 -8.85 1.86 2.43
C GLN A 47 -10.23 2.30 1.97
N LYS A 48 -10.37 3.57 1.65
CA LYS A 48 -11.64 4.09 1.18
C LYS A 48 -12.05 3.41 -0.12
N LYS A 49 -11.11 3.24 -1.01
CA LYS A 49 -11.41 2.64 -2.30
C LYS A 49 -11.81 1.19 -2.12
N PHE A 50 -11.11 0.47 -1.26
CA PHE A 50 -11.42 -0.93 -1.03
C PHE A 50 -12.80 -1.09 -0.40
N GLU A 51 -13.10 -0.22 0.54
CA GLU A 51 -14.40 -0.27 1.20
C GLU A 51 -15.53 -0.03 0.20
N LYS A 52 -15.31 0.92 -0.69
CA LYS A 52 -16.33 1.25 -1.67
C LYS A 52 -16.57 0.08 -2.62
N ASP A 53 -15.51 -0.60 -2.98
CA ASP A 53 -15.62 -1.74 -3.87
C ASP A 53 -16.23 -2.95 -3.19
N GLY A 54 -15.93 -3.09 -1.92
CA GLY A 54 -16.46 -4.20 -1.16
C GLY A 54 -17.92 -4.02 -0.87
#